data_d03c4e4958cff586393a8ca46899d367
#
_entry.id   d03c4e4958cff586393a8ca46899d367
#
_cell.length_a   1.000
_cell.length_b   1.000
_cell.length_c   1.000
_cell.angle_alpha   90.00
_cell.angle_beta   90.00
_cell.angle_gamma   90.00
#
_symmetry.space_group_name_H-M   'P 1'
#
loop_
_entity.id
_entity.type
_entity.pdbx_description
1 polymer ?
#
loop_
_entity_poly.entity_id
_entity_poly.type
_entity_poly.pdbx_seq_one_letter_code
_entity_poly.pdbx_strand_id
1 'polypeptide(L)'
;MTKASARNIFIGGTAVVAAIFLYMTFLSLKAIPARSHAENITAGVIHGKKVWEKHACIDCHTLMGEGAYYAPELVNVMERRGEAYVRTVLETAAVQGWGSVRRMPQFDLSEEDIDSLIEFFKWMGEVDTAGWPPNIQG
;
A
#
# COMPACT_ATOMS: atom_id res chain seq x y z
N MET A 1 -38.03 32.66 -6.17
CA MET A 1 -36.67 32.60 -6.69
C MET A 1 -36.69 32.64 -8.21
N THR A 2 -35.97 33.54 -8.88
CA THR A 2 -35.95 33.60 -10.35
C THR A 2 -35.03 32.52 -10.92
N LYS A 3 -35.26 32.13 -12.18
CA LYS A 3 -34.37 31.16 -12.87
C LYS A 3 -32.89 31.65 -12.90
N ALA A 4 -32.70 32.96 -13.04
CA ALA A 4 -31.38 33.59 -13.04
C ALA A 4 -30.69 33.48 -11.67
N SER A 5 -31.43 33.75 -10.57
CA SER A 5 -30.88 33.57 -9.21
C SER A 5 -30.48 32.11 -8.92
N ALA A 6 -31.32 31.15 -9.31
CA ALA A 6 -31.04 29.75 -9.14
C ALA A 6 -29.76 29.33 -9.90
N ARG A 7 -29.66 29.76 -11.17
CA ARG A 7 -28.47 29.51 -12.00
C ARG A 7 -27.19 30.09 -11.37
N ASN A 8 -27.27 31.35 -10.91
CA ASN A 8 -26.09 32.02 -10.35
C ASN A 8 -25.64 31.37 -9.03
N ILE A 9 -26.58 30.96 -8.17
CA ILE A 9 -26.27 30.22 -6.94
C ILE A 9 -25.62 28.88 -7.28
N PHE A 10 -26.16 28.16 -8.25
CA PHE A 10 -25.59 26.87 -8.66
C PHE A 10 -24.17 27.03 -9.23
N ILE A 11 -23.98 27.94 -10.20
CA ILE A 11 -22.67 28.19 -10.80
C ILE A 11 -21.67 28.70 -9.75
N GLY A 12 -22.06 29.66 -8.93
CA GLY A 12 -21.19 30.21 -7.88
C GLY A 12 -20.82 29.16 -6.84
N GLY A 13 -21.77 28.38 -6.34
CA GLY A 13 -21.52 27.30 -5.40
C GLY A 13 -20.60 26.21 -5.99
N THR A 14 -20.88 25.80 -7.23
CA THR A 14 -20.01 24.83 -7.91
C THR A 14 -18.59 25.37 -8.10
N ALA A 15 -18.43 26.62 -8.51
CA ALA A 15 -17.11 27.23 -8.69
C ALA A 15 -16.32 27.29 -7.38
N VAL A 16 -16.96 27.66 -6.27
CA VAL A 16 -16.32 27.69 -4.95
C VAL A 16 -15.86 26.30 -4.52
N VAL A 17 -16.76 25.30 -4.60
CA VAL A 17 -16.41 23.91 -4.23
C VAL A 17 -15.30 23.35 -5.12
N ALA A 18 -15.37 23.60 -6.44
CA ALA A 18 -14.32 23.22 -7.37
C ALA A 18 -12.96 23.86 -7.04
N ALA A 19 -12.96 25.16 -6.69
CA ALA A 19 -11.73 25.86 -6.29
C ALA A 19 -11.12 25.25 -5.02
N ILE A 20 -11.94 24.95 -4.00
CA ILE A 20 -11.49 24.30 -2.77
C ILE A 20 -10.93 22.91 -3.09
N PHE A 21 -11.63 22.13 -3.91
CA PHE A 21 -11.17 20.79 -4.31
C PHE A 21 -9.81 20.84 -5.02
N LEU A 22 -9.65 21.73 -5.99
CA LEU A 22 -8.39 21.87 -6.72
C LEU A 22 -7.25 22.34 -5.80
N TYR A 23 -7.53 23.26 -4.88
CA TYR A 23 -6.56 23.71 -3.88
C TYR A 23 -6.10 22.55 -2.97
N MET A 24 -7.04 21.78 -2.41
CA MET A 24 -6.75 20.63 -1.56
C MET A 24 -5.99 19.54 -2.34
N THR A 25 -6.35 19.28 -3.59
CA THR A 25 -5.66 18.34 -4.47
C THR A 25 -4.20 18.77 -4.68
N PHE A 26 -3.97 20.04 -4.96
CA PHE A 26 -2.62 20.60 -5.13
C PHE A 26 -1.75 20.43 -3.86
N LEU A 27 -2.32 20.71 -2.68
CA LEU A 27 -1.63 20.51 -1.41
C LEU A 27 -1.29 19.02 -1.20
N SER A 28 -2.23 18.12 -1.49
CA SER A 28 -2.02 16.67 -1.38
C SER A 28 -0.91 16.19 -2.30
N LEU A 29 -0.93 16.61 -3.57
CA LEU A 29 0.11 16.23 -4.54
C LEU A 29 1.51 16.70 -4.11
N LYS A 30 1.62 17.88 -3.47
CA LYS A 30 2.89 18.35 -2.92
C LYS A 30 3.36 17.55 -1.70
N ALA A 31 2.43 17.04 -0.90
CA ALA A 31 2.75 16.31 0.32
C ALA A 31 3.13 14.84 0.06
N ILE A 32 2.63 14.22 -1.02
CA ILE A 32 2.83 12.81 -1.33
C ILE A 32 4.31 12.40 -1.33
N PRO A 33 5.24 13.07 -2.05
CA PRO A 33 6.64 12.62 -2.10
C PRO A 33 7.29 12.54 -0.71
N ALA A 34 7.05 13.55 0.14
CA ALA A 34 7.61 13.58 1.49
C ALA A 34 6.98 12.52 2.42
N ARG A 35 5.66 12.28 2.29
CA ARG A 35 4.95 11.29 3.12
C ARG A 35 5.21 9.86 2.69
N SER A 36 5.52 9.64 1.43
CA SER A 36 5.83 8.31 0.88
C SER A 36 7.32 7.98 0.90
N HIS A 37 8.18 8.87 1.40
CA HIS A 37 9.64 8.73 1.31
C HIS A 37 10.07 8.34 -0.12
N ALA A 38 9.59 9.12 -1.10
CA ALA A 38 9.79 8.82 -2.52
C ALA A 38 11.27 8.73 -2.92
N GLU A 39 12.15 9.40 -2.18
CA GLU A 39 13.60 9.33 -2.32
C GLU A 39 14.18 7.94 -2.05
N ASN A 40 13.47 7.10 -1.29
CA ASN A 40 13.89 5.74 -0.93
C ASN A 40 13.36 4.67 -1.90
N ILE A 41 12.66 5.08 -2.97
CA ILE A 41 12.17 4.15 -3.99
C ILE A 41 13.34 3.72 -4.89
N THR A 42 13.92 2.57 -4.56
CA THR A 42 15.01 1.94 -5.33
C THR A 42 14.48 1.10 -6.48
N ALA A 43 15.39 0.61 -7.33
CA ALA A 43 15.03 -0.39 -8.35
C ALA A 43 14.49 -1.68 -7.72
N GLY A 44 15.03 -2.09 -6.55
CA GLY A 44 14.54 -3.24 -5.79
C GLY A 44 13.12 -3.04 -5.27
N VAL A 45 12.79 -1.86 -4.74
CA VAL A 45 11.41 -1.51 -4.33
C VAL A 45 10.44 -1.62 -5.52
N ILE A 46 10.84 -1.09 -6.69
CA ILE A 46 10.00 -1.17 -7.91
C ILE A 46 9.84 -2.62 -8.37
N HIS A 47 10.91 -3.42 -8.31
CA HIS A 47 10.85 -4.84 -8.67
C HIS A 47 9.98 -5.61 -7.69
N GLY A 48 10.17 -5.42 -6.39
CA GLY A 48 9.36 -6.06 -5.34
C GLY A 48 7.86 -5.77 -5.49
N LYS A 49 7.51 -4.52 -5.83
CA LYS A 49 6.12 -4.19 -6.17
C LYS A 49 5.60 -4.98 -7.38
N LYS A 50 6.40 -5.14 -8.44
CA LYS A 50 6.02 -5.95 -9.61
C LYS A 50 5.86 -7.43 -9.27
N VAL A 51 6.73 -7.98 -8.41
CA VAL A 51 6.62 -9.35 -7.90
C VAL A 51 5.34 -9.51 -7.10
N TRP A 52 5.02 -8.56 -6.22
CA TRP A 52 3.75 -8.50 -5.47
C TRP A 52 2.52 -8.57 -6.39
N GLU A 53 2.52 -7.76 -7.45
CA GLU A 53 1.44 -7.72 -8.44
C GLU A 53 1.38 -9.00 -9.28
N LYS A 54 2.53 -9.51 -9.76
CA LYS A 54 2.64 -10.73 -10.58
C LYS A 54 2.06 -11.95 -9.88
N HIS A 55 2.29 -12.07 -8.58
CA HIS A 55 1.83 -13.21 -7.79
C HIS A 55 0.48 -12.95 -7.09
N ALA A 56 -0.20 -11.85 -7.41
CA ALA A 56 -1.51 -11.48 -6.89
C ALA A 56 -1.61 -11.58 -5.35
N CYS A 57 -0.55 -11.17 -4.64
CA CYS A 57 -0.48 -11.23 -3.18
C CYS A 57 -1.61 -10.44 -2.50
N ILE A 58 -2.13 -9.40 -3.19
CA ILE A 58 -3.26 -8.59 -2.76
C ILE A 58 -4.58 -9.39 -2.67
N ASP A 59 -4.69 -10.53 -3.35
CA ASP A 59 -5.88 -11.37 -3.29
C ASP A 59 -6.06 -12.07 -1.92
N CYS A 60 -4.99 -12.10 -1.12
CA CYS A 60 -5.00 -12.64 0.22
C CYS A 60 -4.62 -11.62 1.28
N HIS A 61 -3.66 -10.75 1.00
CA HIS A 61 -3.12 -9.74 1.91
C HIS A 61 -3.66 -8.34 1.62
N THR A 62 -3.57 -7.47 2.62
CA THR A 62 -3.79 -6.04 2.46
C THR A 62 -2.47 -5.27 2.54
N LEU A 63 -2.40 -4.16 1.82
CA LEU A 63 -1.43 -3.08 1.99
C LEU A 63 -2.19 -1.76 2.16
N MET A 64 -1.96 -1.04 3.24
CA MET A 64 -2.68 0.21 3.58
C MET A 64 -4.22 0.04 3.57
N GLY A 65 -4.72 -1.14 3.95
CA GLY A 65 -6.15 -1.45 3.96
C GLY A 65 -6.73 -1.86 2.60
N GLU A 66 -5.97 -1.79 1.53
CA GLU A 66 -6.38 -2.24 0.20
C GLU A 66 -6.02 -3.70 -0.01
N GLY A 67 -6.98 -4.51 -0.47
CA GLY A 67 -6.81 -5.94 -0.73
C GLY A 67 -7.76 -6.82 0.07
N ALA A 68 -7.44 -8.11 0.17
CA ALA A 68 -8.26 -9.09 0.88
C ALA A 68 -7.82 -9.29 2.33
N TYR A 69 -8.78 -9.46 3.22
CA TYR A 69 -8.57 -9.72 4.67
C TYR A 69 -8.49 -11.21 5.01
N TYR A 70 -8.06 -12.05 4.07
CA TYR A 70 -7.84 -13.47 4.29
C TYR A 70 -6.56 -13.73 5.10
N ALA A 71 -5.53 -12.92 4.84
CA ALA A 71 -4.23 -12.95 5.48
C ALA A 71 -3.90 -11.58 6.11
N PRO A 72 -2.82 -11.46 6.92
CA PRO A 72 -2.50 -10.21 7.62
C PRO A 72 -2.18 -9.05 6.69
N GLU A 73 -2.44 -7.83 7.20
CA GLU A 73 -1.92 -6.57 6.65
C GLU A 73 -0.38 -6.57 6.67
N LEU A 74 0.25 -6.11 5.58
CA LEU A 74 1.71 -6.20 5.42
C LEU A 74 2.46 -4.86 5.43
N VAL A 75 1.77 -3.72 5.51
CA VAL A 75 2.44 -2.40 5.48
C VAL A 75 3.50 -2.24 6.57
N ASN A 76 3.24 -2.72 7.78
CA ASN A 76 4.16 -2.66 8.92
C ASN A 76 4.73 -4.04 9.32
N VAL A 77 4.74 -5.00 8.41
CA VAL A 77 5.18 -6.37 8.71
C VAL A 77 6.63 -6.44 9.16
N MET A 78 7.48 -5.57 8.62
CA MET A 78 8.90 -5.50 9.00
C MET A 78 9.09 -5.07 10.45
N GLU A 79 8.31 -4.11 10.94
CA GLU A 79 8.31 -3.68 12.34
C GLU A 79 7.77 -4.78 13.26
N ARG A 80 6.64 -5.43 12.90
CA ARG A 80 5.97 -6.41 13.73
C ARG A 80 6.69 -7.75 13.84
N ARG A 81 7.30 -8.21 12.76
CA ARG A 81 7.84 -9.58 12.66
C ARG A 81 9.35 -9.62 12.40
N GLY A 82 9.92 -8.54 11.90
CA GLY A 82 11.32 -8.46 11.51
C GLY A 82 11.62 -9.14 10.18
N GLU A 83 12.72 -8.73 9.57
CA GLU A 83 13.15 -9.20 8.25
C GLU A 83 13.38 -10.70 8.19
N ALA A 84 14.08 -11.27 9.20
CA ALA A 84 14.40 -12.69 9.22
C ALA A 84 13.16 -13.60 9.15
N TYR A 85 12.09 -13.21 9.86
CA TYR A 85 10.82 -13.94 9.81
C TYR A 85 10.17 -13.83 8.44
N VAL A 86 10.09 -12.61 7.87
CA VAL A 86 9.48 -12.40 6.54
C VAL A 86 10.24 -13.18 5.47
N ARG A 87 11.58 -13.14 5.50
CA ARG A 87 12.43 -13.93 4.60
C ARG A 87 12.13 -15.43 4.69
N THR A 88 12.13 -15.97 5.90
CA THR A 88 11.83 -17.41 6.12
C THR A 88 10.45 -17.80 5.58
N VAL A 89 9.43 -16.93 5.75
CA VAL A 89 8.09 -17.18 5.18
C VAL A 89 8.13 -17.21 3.66
N LEU A 90 8.80 -16.25 3.01
CA LEU A 90 8.91 -16.18 1.55
C LEU A 90 9.71 -17.35 0.98
N GLU A 91 10.85 -17.69 1.56
CA GLU A 91 11.68 -18.83 1.17
C GLU A 91 10.90 -20.16 1.30
N THR A 92 10.16 -20.32 2.41
CA THR A 92 9.33 -21.51 2.62
C THR A 92 8.16 -21.55 1.62
N ALA A 93 7.52 -20.40 1.36
CA ALA A 93 6.45 -20.31 0.37
C ALA A 93 6.94 -20.59 -1.05
N ALA A 94 8.19 -20.25 -1.38
CA ALA A 94 8.80 -20.59 -2.67
C ALA A 94 8.92 -22.10 -2.91
N VAL A 95 9.08 -22.89 -1.84
CA VAL A 95 9.30 -24.35 -1.95
C VAL A 95 8.02 -25.16 -1.75
N GLN A 96 7.20 -24.83 -0.73
CA GLN A 96 6.08 -25.70 -0.31
C GLN A 96 4.83 -24.96 0.16
N GLY A 97 4.85 -23.62 0.18
CA GLY A 97 3.82 -22.80 0.80
C GLY A 97 4.00 -22.69 2.32
N TRP A 98 3.22 -21.80 2.96
CA TRP A 98 3.32 -21.49 4.38
C TRP A 98 1.97 -21.58 5.10
N GLY A 99 1.98 -22.10 6.32
CA GLY A 99 0.81 -22.18 7.19
C GLY A 99 0.00 -23.46 7.04
N SER A 100 -0.89 -23.74 8.00
CA SER A 100 -1.68 -24.97 8.08
C SER A 100 -3.16 -24.76 7.78
N VAL A 101 -3.81 -23.74 8.37
CA VAL A 101 -5.25 -23.47 8.24
C VAL A 101 -5.53 -22.44 7.16
N ARG A 102 -4.91 -21.26 7.27
CA ARG A 102 -4.89 -20.24 6.21
C ARG A 102 -3.55 -20.36 5.51
N ARG A 103 -3.52 -21.13 4.46
CA ARG A 103 -2.27 -21.48 3.81
C ARG A 103 -1.94 -20.47 2.70
N MET A 104 -0.76 -19.89 2.81
CA MET A 104 -0.10 -19.21 1.70
C MET A 104 0.33 -20.28 0.67
N PRO A 105 -0.08 -20.19 -0.60
CA PRO A 105 0.28 -21.18 -1.61
C PRO A 105 1.78 -21.16 -1.90
N GLN A 106 2.25 -22.16 -2.63
CA GLN A 106 3.59 -22.15 -3.19
C GLN A 106 3.65 -21.12 -4.33
N PHE A 107 4.73 -20.35 -4.36
CA PHE A 107 5.02 -19.38 -5.41
C PHE A 107 6.38 -19.67 -6.04
N ASP A 108 6.51 -19.39 -7.32
CA ASP A 108 7.80 -19.44 -8.04
C ASP A 108 8.53 -18.11 -7.80
N LEU A 109 9.25 -18.01 -6.68
CA LEU A 109 10.04 -16.84 -6.27
C LEU A 109 11.53 -17.19 -6.35
N SER A 110 12.28 -16.38 -7.08
CA SER A 110 13.74 -16.40 -7.03
C SER A 110 14.27 -15.68 -5.78
N GLU A 111 15.54 -15.86 -5.45
CA GLU A 111 16.21 -15.11 -4.39
C GLU A 111 16.14 -13.60 -4.63
N GLU A 112 16.29 -13.16 -5.88
CA GLU A 112 16.16 -11.75 -6.27
C GLU A 112 14.74 -11.22 -6.04
N ASP A 113 13.70 -12.04 -6.31
CA ASP A 113 12.31 -11.68 -6.04
C ASP A 113 12.06 -11.53 -4.53
N ILE A 114 12.63 -12.44 -3.72
CA ILE A 114 12.53 -12.39 -2.26
C ILE A 114 13.21 -11.14 -1.70
N ASP A 115 14.44 -10.86 -2.13
CA ASP A 115 15.18 -9.66 -1.71
C ASP A 115 14.43 -8.39 -2.06
N SER A 116 13.89 -8.32 -3.27
CA SER A 116 13.12 -7.18 -3.76
C SER A 116 11.79 -7.00 -3.03
N LEU A 117 11.09 -8.08 -2.67
CA LEU A 117 9.90 -8.03 -1.81
C LEU A 117 10.24 -7.50 -0.42
N ILE A 118 11.39 -7.89 0.14
CA ILE A 118 11.85 -7.38 1.43
C ILE A 118 12.14 -5.88 1.36
N GLU A 119 12.82 -5.41 0.30
CA GLU A 119 13.03 -3.97 0.08
C GLU A 119 11.69 -3.23 -0.06
N PHE A 120 10.75 -3.78 -0.81
CA PHE A 120 9.42 -3.21 -0.97
C PHE A 120 8.68 -3.09 0.35
N PHE A 121 8.67 -4.12 1.20
CA PHE A 121 8.01 -4.06 2.51
C PHE A 121 8.73 -3.14 3.49
N LYS A 122 10.06 -2.99 3.42
CA LYS A 122 10.80 -2.00 4.20
C LYS A 122 10.35 -0.59 3.84
N TRP A 123 10.35 -0.27 2.55
CA TRP A 123 9.88 1.03 2.07
C TRP A 123 8.41 1.28 2.43
N MET A 124 7.53 0.27 2.28
CA MET A 124 6.11 0.40 2.68
C MET A 124 5.95 0.77 4.15
N GLY A 125 6.81 0.23 5.02
CA GLY A 125 6.82 0.56 6.45
C GLY A 125 7.26 1.99 6.77
N GLU A 126 7.94 2.68 5.85
CA GLU A 126 8.37 4.08 6.01
C GLU A 126 7.27 5.08 5.60
N VAL A 127 6.27 4.64 4.83
CA VAL A 127 5.19 5.51 4.35
C VAL A 127 4.37 6.03 5.54
N ASP A 128 4.18 7.36 5.61
CA ASP A 128 3.32 7.98 6.62
C ASP A 128 1.84 7.64 6.36
N THR A 129 1.39 6.60 7.02
CA THR A 129 0.00 6.10 6.96
C THR A 129 -0.93 6.75 7.98
N ALA A 130 -0.47 7.80 8.67
CA ALA A 130 -1.20 8.45 9.77
C ALA A 130 -1.60 7.46 10.90
N GLY A 131 -0.71 6.49 11.18
CA GLY A 131 -0.91 5.48 12.24
C GLY A 131 -1.75 4.27 11.82
N TRP A 132 -1.98 4.06 10.53
CA TRP A 132 -2.57 2.82 10.02
C TRP A 132 -1.50 1.73 9.78
N PRO A 133 -1.78 0.45 10.04
CA PRO A 133 -2.95 -0.05 10.74
C PRO A 133 -2.87 0.25 12.24
N PRO A 134 -4.01 0.44 12.94
CA PRO A 134 -3.96 0.41 14.39
C PRO A 134 -3.42 -0.96 14.80
N ASN A 135 -2.60 -1.03 15.83
CA ASN A 135 -1.84 -2.24 16.25
C ASN A 135 -2.76 -3.37 16.76
N ILE A 136 -3.67 -3.83 15.93
CA ILE A 136 -4.65 -4.89 16.21
C ILE A 136 -4.38 -6.18 15.42
N GLN A 137 -3.42 -6.17 14.52
CA GLN A 137 -3.05 -7.32 13.69
C GLN A 137 -1.84 -8.00 14.33
N GLY A 138 -2.13 -8.95 15.23
CA GLY A 138 -1.13 -9.72 15.96
C GLY A 138 -0.17 -10.53 15.09
#